data_94e6ef0814a33cfb0725ef114eeb9d7a
#
_entry.id   94e6ef0814a33cfb0725ef114eeb9d7a
#
_cell.length_a   1.000
_cell.length_b   1.000
_cell.length_c   1.000
_cell.angle_alpha   90.00
_cell.angle_beta   90.00
_cell.angle_gamma   90.00
#
_symmetry.space_group_name_H-M   'P 1'
#
loop_
_entity.id
_entity.type
_entity.pdbx_description
1 polymer ?
#
loop_
_entity_poly.entity_id
_entity_poly.type
_entity_poly.pdbx_seq_one_letter_code
_entity_poly.pdbx_strand_id
1 'polypeptide(L)'
;VADAIGRLPGLMIQRDGGEGQKIIIRGLDPKYNSVAINGMNAPSTSSTDRSTDLNMISPDMIAGAEVLKASTADKDADGLGGTVNLIMKDAPIDFKLNVTGETGYHSQINGMGRYKGGIMASNRFFSERLGVIFTASADQTDRSNDTFNAAYKVNGNTPTPGFDYTKPWITGVSLESNLEKRQRFNVNLNMDFDLGKGSKLKMSNLFSRMNRDRDIRQKRYDLEGTRLRFQQTDRNSHNTNITNMLQGEFNVLGATLNLGVGRSSSRTRTPYDHQMQFRLNAPFTADIDALSYQPPYLIANSKFVKEDDLTQYYLYEAIFNTEFAKETEYSAWLDLKKPFSFGEKVNGYIKIGGKFRQKERSLETARRYRRMDLSEGADPVFENMPDLTPSSFKNSYIDI
;
A
#
# COMPACT_ATOMS: atom_id res chain seq x y z
N VAL A 1 -12.24 -1.11 -1.09
CA VAL A 1 -12.33 -1.90 0.16
C VAL A 1 -11.93 -1.03 1.35
N ALA A 2 -10.72 -0.48 1.35
CA ALA A 2 -10.21 0.32 2.45
C ALA A 2 -11.17 1.45 2.87
N ASP A 3 -11.69 2.23 1.92
CA ASP A 3 -12.56 3.37 2.23
C ASP A 3 -13.89 2.96 2.87
N ALA A 4 -14.44 1.79 2.53
CA ALA A 4 -15.64 1.26 3.19
C ALA A 4 -15.35 0.88 4.65
N ILE A 5 -14.21 0.23 4.89
CA ILE A 5 -13.76 -0.20 6.21
C ILE A 5 -13.41 1.02 7.09
N GLY A 6 -12.77 2.04 6.51
CA GLY A 6 -12.37 3.25 7.22
C GLY A 6 -13.54 4.10 7.80
N ARG A 7 -14.77 3.80 7.42
CA ARG A 7 -15.98 4.43 7.99
C ARG A 7 -16.41 3.80 9.33
N LEU A 8 -15.82 2.67 9.70
CA LEU A 8 -16.14 1.99 10.94
C LEU A 8 -15.44 2.69 12.12
N PRO A 9 -16.08 2.82 13.29
CA PRO A 9 -15.52 3.51 14.45
C PRO A 9 -14.20 2.89 14.92
N GLY A 10 -13.19 3.73 15.19
CA GLY A 10 -11.87 3.31 15.68
C GLY A 10 -10.96 2.72 14.61
N LEU A 11 -11.31 2.90 13.34
CA LEU A 11 -10.49 2.57 12.20
C LEU A 11 -10.07 3.83 11.44
N MET A 12 -8.84 3.84 10.97
CA MET A 12 -8.31 4.85 10.09
C MET A 12 -7.66 4.17 8.89
N ILE A 13 -7.56 4.88 7.79
CA ILE A 13 -6.93 4.37 6.56
C ILE A 13 -5.71 5.22 6.24
N GLN A 14 -4.58 4.57 6.12
CA GLN A 14 -3.40 5.15 5.50
C GLN A 14 -3.62 5.18 3.99
N ARG A 15 -3.40 6.34 3.37
CA ARG A 15 -3.58 6.55 1.93
C ARG A 15 -2.25 6.66 1.21
N ASP A 16 -2.26 6.26 -0.07
CA ASP A 16 -1.14 6.41 -0.99
C ASP A 16 -1.70 6.83 -2.35
N GLY A 17 -1.27 7.99 -2.86
CA GLY A 17 -1.83 8.60 -4.08
C GLY A 17 -3.35 8.82 -4.00
N GLY A 18 -3.88 9.22 -2.82
CA GLY A 18 -5.31 9.43 -2.57
C GLY A 18 -6.14 8.15 -2.40
N GLU A 19 -5.57 6.95 -2.61
CA GLU A 19 -6.23 5.65 -2.47
C GLU A 19 -5.95 5.03 -1.10
N GLY A 20 -6.99 4.48 -0.45
CA GLY A 20 -6.82 3.83 0.84
C GLY A 20 -6.03 2.54 0.72
N GLN A 21 -4.89 2.45 1.40
CA GLN A 21 -3.93 1.36 1.24
C GLN A 21 -3.90 0.41 2.43
N LYS A 22 -3.65 0.92 3.63
CA LYS A 22 -3.46 0.11 4.84
C LYS A 22 -4.42 0.52 5.93
N ILE A 23 -4.77 -0.43 6.81
CA ILE A 23 -5.67 -0.20 7.93
C ILE A 23 -4.89 0.14 9.18
N ILE A 24 -5.36 1.15 9.90
CA ILE A 24 -4.89 1.55 11.23
C ILE A 24 -6.04 1.28 12.20
N ILE A 25 -5.84 0.41 13.19
CA ILE A 25 -6.83 0.06 14.19
C ILE A 25 -6.36 0.62 15.53
N ARG A 26 -7.21 1.40 16.24
CA ARG A 26 -6.91 2.02 17.53
C ARG A 26 -5.64 2.89 17.53
N GLY A 27 -5.32 3.51 16.39
CA GLY A 27 -4.12 4.34 16.24
C GLY A 27 -2.80 3.57 16.14
N LEU A 28 -2.80 2.24 16.12
CA LEU A 28 -1.60 1.43 15.99
C LEU A 28 -1.17 1.32 14.52
N ASP A 29 0.14 1.36 14.30
CA ASP A 29 0.76 1.22 13.00
C ASP A 29 0.22 -0.03 12.26
N PRO A 30 -0.01 0.01 10.94
CA PRO A 30 -0.53 -1.10 10.13
C PRO A 30 0.18 -2.44 10.32
N LYS A 31 1.46 -2.45 10.65
CA LYS A 31 2.22 -3.68 10.93
C LYS A 31 1.73 -4.48 12.14
N TYR A 32 0.98 -3.84 13.04
CA TYR A 32 0.38 -4.46 14.23
C TYR A 32 -1.06 -4.92 14.02
N ASN A 33 -1.61 -4.70 12.82
CA ASN A 33 -2.95 -5.09 12.44
C ASN A 33 -2.89 -6.32 11.53
N SER A 34 -3.86 -7.22 11.67
CA SER A 34 -3.98 -8.40 10.81
C SER A 34 -5.11 -8.21 9.79
N VAL A 35 -4.88 -8.67 8.57
CA VAL A 35 -5.92 -8.77 7.54
C VAL A 35 -6.08 -10.25 7.21
N ALA A 36 -7.32 -10.72 7.23
CA ALA A 36 -7.68 -12.08 6.88
C ALA A 36 -8.69 -12.10 5.73
N ILE A 37 -8.72 -13.18 4.99
CA ILE A 37 -9.70 -13.48 3.94
C ILE A 37 -10.38 -14.79 4.33
N ASN A 38 -11.70 -14.75 4.59
CA ASN A 38 -12.48 -15.88 5.09
C ASN A 38 -11.80 -16.60 6.29
N GLY A 39 -11.15 -15.83 7.21
CA GLY A 39 -10.48 -16.36 8.40
C GLY A 39 -9.04 -16.81 8.22
N MET A 40 -8.50 -16.83 7.01
CA MET A 40 -7.10 -17.10 6.73
C MET A 40 -6.32 -15.79 6.57
N ASN A 41 -5.14 -15.69 7.20
CA ASN A 41 -4.32 -14.49 7.10
C ASN A 41 -3.91 -14.19 5.66
N ALA A 42 -4.16 -12.95 5.23
CA ALA A 42 -3.63 -12.45 3.97
C ALA A 42 -2.10 -12.27 4.07
N PRO A 43 -1.35 -12.59 3.02
CA PRO A 43 0.10 -12.45 3.05
C PRO A 43 0.49 -10.97 3.08
N SER A 44 1.62 -10.65 3.71
CA SER A 44 2.18 -9.30 3.67
C SER A 44 2.57 -8.92 2.24
N THR A 45 2.24 -7.70 1.87
CA THR A 45 2.60 -7.11 0.57
C THR A 45 3.75 -6.10 0.70
N SER A 46 4.18 -5.84 1.93
CA SER A 46 5.29 -4.93 2.22
C SER A 46 6.59 -5.72 2.30
N SER A 47 7.66 -5.15 1.77
CA SER A 47 9.01 -5.71 1.91
C SER A 47 9.60 -5.44 3.30
N THR A 48 9.17 -4.37 3.96
CA THR A 48 9.77 -3.88 5.21
C THR A 48 9.00 -4.27 6.46
N ASP A 49 7.69 -4.52 6.36
CA ASP A 49 6.83 -4.82 7.50
C ASP A 49 5.83 -5.97 7.22
N ARG A 50 4.86 -6.20 8.12
CA ARG A 50 3.85 -7.26 7.98
C ARG A 50 2.51 -6.75 7.44
N SER A 51 2.44 -5.51 6.98
CA SER A 51 1.18 -4.94 6.52
C SER A 51 0.73 -5.50 5.18
N THR A 52 -0.57 -5.56 5.00
CA THR A 52 -1.22 -5.97 3.74
C THR A 52 -1.82 -4.77 3.05
N ASP A 53 -1.55 -4.61 1.76
CA ASP A 53 -2.12 -3.57 0.91
C ASP A 53 -3.52 -4.00 0.44
N LEU A 54 -4.55 -3.33 0.92
CA LEU A 54 -5.94 -3.59 0.55
C LEU A 54 -6.27 -3.20 -0.88
N ASN A 55 -5.45 -2.39 -1.53
CA ASN A 55 -5.61 -2.06 -2.93
C ASN A 55 -5.37 -3.25 -3.86
N MET A 56 -4.73 -4.30 -3.34
CA MET A 56 -4.56 -5.57 -4.05
C MET A 56 -5.86 -6.35 -4.19
N ILE A 57 -6.90 -6.05 -3.39
CA ILE A 57 -8.13 -6.84 -3.33
C ILE A 57 -9.27 -6.05 -3.97
N SER A 58 -9.86 -6.60 -5.04
CA SER A 58 -11.00 -5.96 -5.70
C SER A 58 -12.24 -5.95 -4.79
N PRO A 59 -12.94 -4.81 -4.64
CA PRO A 59 -14.19 -4.76 -3.92
C PRO A 59 -15.30 -5.63 -4.53
N ASP A 60 -15.19 -5.93 -5.82
CA ASP A 60 -16.18 -6.74 -6.54
C ASP A 60 -16.26 -8.19 -6.03
N MET A 61 -15.20 -8.67 -5.35
CA MET A 61 -15.09 -10.02 -4.80
C MET A 61 -15.63 -10.16 -3.37
N ILE A 62 -15.82 -9.04 -2.66
CA ILE A 62 -16.10 -9.01 -1.23
C ILE A 62 -17.57 -8.82 -0.98
N ALA A 63 -18.14 -9.63 -0.08
CA ALA A 63 -19.49 -9.49 0.46
C ALA A 63 -19.53 -8.51 1.64
N GLY A 64 -18.50 -8.52 2.49
CA GLY A 64 -18.42 -7.70 3.69
C GLY A 64 -17.08 -7.78 4.37
N ALA A 65 -16.93 -7.04 5.46
CA ALA A 65 -15.76 -7.09 6.32
C ALA A 65 -16.17 -7.15 7.79
N GLU A 66 -15.55 -8.03 8.54
CA GLU A 66 -15.67 -8.13 10.00
C GLU A 66 -14.45 -7.50 10.65
N VAL A 67 -14.65 -6.70 11.67
CA VAL A 67 -13.56 -6.08 12.41
C VAL A 67 -13.57 -6.58 13.84
N LEU A 68 -12.52 -7.31 14.19
CA LEU A 68 -12.26 -7.81 15.52
C LEU A 68 -11.24 -6.91 16.21
N LYS A 69 -11.70 -6.07 17.13
CA LYS A 69 -10.82 -5.15 17.87
C LYS A 69 -10.12 -5.82 19.05
N ALA A 70 -10.61 -6.96 19.50
CA ALA A 70 -9.99 -7.78 20.51
C ALA A 70 -9.99 -9.23 20.05
N SER A 71 -8.86 -9.91 20.20
CA SER A 71 -8.75 -11.33 19.89
C SER A 71 -9.41 -12.15 20.98
N THR A 72 -10.24 -13.11 20.60
CA THR A 72 -10.73 -14.17 21.46
C THR A 72 -9.74 -15.35 21.45
N ALA A 73 -9.84 -16.25 22.41
CA ALA A 73 -8.90 -17.38 22.55
C ALA A 73 -8.84 -18.31 21.31
N ASP A 74 -9.86 -18.26 20.46
CA ASP A 74 -9.96 -19.03 19.21
C ASP A 74 -9.42 -18.31 17.97
N LYS A 75 -8.83 -17.14 18.14
CA LYS A 75 -8.26 -16.32 17.06
C LYS A 75 -6.76 -16.15 17.20
N ASP A 76 -6.10 -15.90 16.10
CA ASP A 76 -4.66 -15.58 16.09
C ASP A 76 -4.37 -14.31 16.90
N ALA A 77 -3.32 -14.36 17.71
CA ALA A 77 -2.85 -13.22 18.52
C ALA A 77 -1.94 -12.24 17.75
N ASP A 78 -1.79 -12.42 16.44
CA ASP A 78 -0.86 -11.63 15.59
C ASP A 78 -1.30 -10.16 15.42
N GLY A 79 -2.59 -9.89 15.52
CA GLY A 79 -3.16 -8.55 15.38
C GLY A 79 -3.30 -7.83 16.72
N LEU A 80 -2.23 -7.19 17.23
CA LEU A 80 -2.27 -6.43 18.48
C LEU A 80 -3.30 -5.28 18.45
N GLY A 81 -3.44 -4.59 17.32
CA GLY A 81 -4.46 -3.56 17.12
C GLY A 81 -5.83 -4.14 16.87
N GLY A 82 -5.88 -5.27 16.19
CA GLY A 82 -7.09 -5.97 15.76
C GLY A 82 -6.92 -6.71 14.45
N THR A 83 -7.98 -7.37 14.03
CA THR A 83 -8.03 -8.12 12.76
C THR A 83 -9.21 -7.66 11.92
N VAL A 84 -8.98 -7.44 10.65
CA VAL A 84 -10.03 -7.23 9.65
C VAL A 84 -10.14 -8.50 8.81
N ASN A 85 -11.29 -9.17 8.89
CA ASN A 85 -11.60 -10.35 8.11
C ASN A 85 -12.50 -9.98 6.93
N LEU A 86 -12.00 -10.14 5.72
CA LEU A 86 -12.72 -9.90 4.46
C LEU A 86 -13.51 -11.15 4.12
N ILE A 87 -14.83 -11.02 4.03
CA ILE A 87 -15.73 -12.11 3.68
C ILE A 87 -15.94 -12.08 2.17
N MET A 88 -15.59 -13.16 1.50
CA MET A 88 -15.81 -13.32 0.07
C MET A 88 -17.27 -13.61 -0.24
N LYS A 89 -17.71 -13.24 -1.45
CA LYS A 89 -19.08 -13.52 -1.92
C LYS A 89 -19.30 -15.02 -2.11
N ASP A 90 -20.46 -15.51 -1.65
CA ASP A 90 -20.97 -16.82 -1.98
C ASP A 90 -21.84 -16.76 -3.26
N ALA A 91 -22.00 -17.89 -3.95
CA ALA A 91 -22.81 -17.95 -5.14
C ALA A 91 -24.30 -17.82 -4.78
N PRO A 92 -25.05 -16.89 -5.43
CA PRO A 92 -26.51 -16.80 -5.29
C PRO A 92 -27.21 -18.02 -5.88
N ILE A 93 -28.51 -18.17 -5.59
CA ILE A 93 -29.32 -19.29 -6.10
C ILE A 93 -29.45 -19.18 -7.61
N ASP A 94 -29.84 -18.00 -8.10
CA ASP A 94 -30.09 -17.76 -9.52
C ASP A 94 -28.80 -17.45 -10.27
N PHE A 95 -28.77 -17.75 -11.56
CA PHE A 95 -27.70 -17.30 -12.45
C PHE A 95 -27.59 -15.78 -12.43
N LYS A 96 -26.39 -15.28 -12.18
CA LYS A 96 -26.09 -13.85 -12.28
C LYS A 96 -24.87 -13.63 -13.15
N LEU A 97 -25.01 -12.72 -14.10
CA LEU A 97 -23.92 -12.19 -14.89
C LEU A 97 -23.87 -10.67 -14.69
N ASN A 98 -22.76 -10.17 -14.21
CA ASN A 98 -22.52 -8.74 -14.06
C ASN A 98 -21.27 -8.34 -14.84
N VAL A 99 -21.43 -7.40 -15.76
CA VAL A 99 -20.32 -6.82 -16.53
C VAL A 99 -20.23 -5.35 -16.16
N THR A 100 -19.05 -4.90 -15.77
CA THR A 100 -18.79 -3.51 -15.38
C THR A 100 -17.75 -2.90 -16.28
N GLY A 101 -17.95 -1.63 -16.65
CA GLY A 101 -16.99 -0.82 -17.36
C GLY A 101 -16.98 0.59 -16.75
N GLU A 102 -15.81 1.12 -16.44
CA GLU A 102 -15.67 2.46 -15.90
C GLU A 102 -14.52 3.18 -16.61
N THR A 103 -14.70 4.47 -16.85
CA THR A 103 -13.63 5.36 -17.29
C THR A 103 -13.70 6.66 -16.51
N GLY A 104 -12.59 7.41 -16.46
CA GLY A 104 -12.54 8.65 -15.73
C GLY A 104 -11.48 9.60 -16.26
N TYR A 105 -11.82 10.88 -16.30
CA TYR A 105 -10.92 11.96 -16.67
C TYR A 105 -10.07 12.38 -15.46
N HIS A 106 -8.78 12.62 -15.70
CA HIS A 106 -7.83 13.12 -14.71
C HIS A 106 -7.25 14.45 -15.17
N SER A 107 -7.58 15.51 -14.44
CA SER A 107 -7.25 16.88 -14.83
C SER A 107 -5.76 17.18 -14.86
N GLN A 108 -4.97 16.59 -13.97
CA GLN A 108 -3.53 16.83 -13.88
C GLN A 108 -2.77 16.33 -15.12
N ILE A 109 -3.17 15.17 -15.67
CA ILE A 109 -2.60 14.65 -16.91
C ILE A 109 -3.35 15.14 -18.15
N ASN A 110 -4.42 15.92 -17.96
CA ASN A 110 -5.30 16.42 -19.01
C ASN A 110 -5.77 15.33 -19.97
N GLY A 111 -6.22 14.21 -19.43
CA GLY A 111 -6.59 13.04 -20.22
C GLY A 111 -7.40 11.99 -19.45
N MET A 112 -7.73 10.90 -20.13
CA MET A 112 -8.38 9.75 -19.51
C MET A 112 -7.38 8.98 -18.65
N GLY A 113 -7.49 9.12 -17.33
CA GLY A 113 -6.56 8.55 -16.35
C GLY A 113 -7.04 7.26 -15.71
N ARG A 114 -8.28 6.82 -15.99
CA ARG A 114 -8.86 5.62 -15.39
C ARG A 114 -9.62 4.78 -16.40
N TYR A 115 -9.31 3.50 -16.40
CA TYR A 115 -10.06 2.47 -17.15
C TYR A 115 -10.23 1.26 -16.24
N LYS A 116 -11.45 0.77 -16.10
CA LYS A 116 -11.75 -0.47 -15.37
C LYS A 116 -12.72 -1.31 -16.17
N GLY A 117 -12.44 -2.61 -16.25
CA GLY A 117 -13.35 -3.62 -16.78
C GLY A 117 -13.47 -4.77 -15.78
N GLY A 118 -14.66 -5.36 -15.67
CA GLY A 118 -14.88 -6.48 -14.79
C GLY A 118 -16.04 -7.36 -15.24
N ILE A 119 -15.92 -8.65 -14.93
CA ILE A 119 -16.98 -9.64 -15.13
C ILE A 119 -17.15 -10.46 -13.85
N MET A 120 -18.38 -10.70 -13.46
CA MET A 120 -18.77 -11.65 -12.43
C MET A 120 -19.86 -12.55 -13.01
N ALA A 121 -19.60 -13.86 -12.98
CA ALA A 121 -20.56 -14.88 -13.35
C ALA A 121 -20.77 -15.84 -12.18
N SER A 122 -22.00 -16.16 -11.87
CA SER A 122 -22.34 -17.08 -10.78
C SER A 122 -23.56 -17.91 -11.12
N ASN A 123 -23.56 -19.15 -10.65
CA ASN A 123 -24.69 -20.05 -10.78
C ASN A 123 -24.62 -21.14 -9.71
N ARG A 124 -25.78 -21.84 -9.52
CA ARG A 124 -25.85 -23.07 -8.75
C ARG A 124 -26.23 -24.24 -9.64
N PHE A 125 -25.60 -25.37 -9.39
CA PHE A 125 -25.75 -26.63 -10.14
C PHE A 125 -26.19 -27.76 -9.20
N PHE A 126 -26.62 -28.85 -9.73
CA PHE A 126 -27.02 -30.08 -9.01
C PHE A 126 -28.10 -29.81 -7.94
N SER A 127 -29.25 -29.28 -8.34
CA SER A 127 -30.31 -28.87 -7.43
C SER A 127 -29.83 -27.93 -6.32
N GLU A 128 -29.13 -26.89 -6.73
CA GLU A 128 -28.57 -25.80 -5.88
C GLU A 128 -27.45 -26.21 -4.93
N ARG A 129 -26.99 -27.45 -5.00
CA ARG A 129 -25.95 -27.97 -4.08
C ARG A 129 -24.55 -27.41 -4.36
N LEU A 130 -24.18 -27.21 -5.62
CA LEU A 130 -22.90 -26.67 -6.01
C LEU A 130 -23.06 -25.20 -6.44
N GLY A 131 -22.62 -24.28 -5.63
CA GLY A 131 -22.47 -22.88 -5.96
C GLY A 131 -21.10 -22.59 -6.57
N VAL A 132 -21.06 -21.84 -7.68
CA VAL A 132 -19.82 -21.37 -8.31
C VAL A 132 -19.96 -19.88 -8.59
N ILE A 133 -18.98 -19.11 -8.15
CA ILE A 133 -18.84 -17.69 -8.49
C ILE A 133 -17.43 -17.42 -9.01
N PHE A 134 -17.38 -16.90 -10.22
CA PHE A 134 -16.16 -16.44 -10.87
C PHE A 134 -16.20 -14.92 -11.00
N THR A 135 -15.11 -14.25 -10.64
CA THR A 135 -14.96 -12.80 -10.80
C THR A 135 -13.58 -12.52 -11.39
N ALA A 136 -13.55 -11.72 -12.45
CA ALA A 136 -12.31 -11.20 -13.00
C ALA A 136 -12.44 -9.69 -13.19
N SER A 137 -11.39 -8.95 -12.89
CA SER A 137 -11.33 -7.50 -13.11
C SER A 137 -9.93 -7.07 -13.48
N ALA A 138 -9.86 -6.08 -14.37
CA ALA A 138 -8.63 -5.39 -14.73
C ALA A 138 -8.88 -3.88 -14.63
N ASP A 139 -7.97 -3.15 -14.04
CA ASP A 139 -8.02 -1.70 -14.01
C ASP A 139 -6.63 -1.08 -14.23
N GLN A 140 -6.66 0.08 -14.87
CA GLN A 140 -5.53 0.98 -14.96
C GLN A 140 -5.97 2.34 -14.41
N THR A 141 -5.20 2.90 -13.49
CA THR A 141 -5.49 4.20 -12.89
C THR A 141 -4.21 5.03 -12.87
N ASP A 142 -4.31 6.25 -13.35
CA ASP A 142 -3.30 7.28 -13.12
C ASP A 142 -3.48 7.82 -11.69
N ARG A 143 -2.39 7.83 -10.91
CA ARG A 143 -2.31 8.29 -9.54
C ARG A 143 -1.26 9.39 -9.37
N SER A 144 -0.99 10.07 -10.46
CA SER A 144 -0.08 11.21 -10.46
C SER A 144 -0.55 12.26 -9.46
N ASN A 145 0.40 12.81 -8.74
CA ASN A 145 0.14 13.85 -7.76
C ASN A 145 1.37 14.73 -7.61
N ASP A 146 1.15 15.94 -7.13
CA ASP A 146 2.20 16.85 -6.77
C ASP A 146 2.11 17.15 -5.27
N THR A 147 3.28 17.29 -4.65
CA THR A 147 3.39 17.45 -3.21
C THR A 147 4.30 18.62 -2.88
N PHE A 148 3.84 19.47 -1.98
CA PHE A 148 4.63 20.52 -1.37
C PHE A 148 4.83 20.22 0.10
N ASN A 149 6.11 20.11 0.53
CA ASN A 149 6.46 19.82 1.91
C ASN A 149 7.44 20.85 2.47
N ALA A 150 7.26 21.19 3.74
CA ALA A 150 8.23 21.98 4.50
C ALA A 150 8.67 21.20 5.74
N ALA A 151 9.97 21.18 5.96
CA ALA A 151 10.59 20.57 7.15
C ALA A 151 10.91 21.68 8.16
N TYR A 152 10.55 21.44 9.42
CA TYR A 152 10.75 22.37 10.52
C TYR A 152 11.62 21.75 11.61
N LYS A 153 12.37 22.57 12.32
CA LYS A 153 12.99 22.24 13.60
C LYS A 153 12.43 23.15 14.71
N VAL A 154 12.33 22.60 15.89
CA VAL A 154 12.03 23.29 17.15
C VAL A 154 13.14 22.92 18.12
N ASN A 155 13.69 23.89 18.86
CA ASN A 155 14.76 23.68 19.86
C ASN A 155 16.03 23.04 19.32
N GLY A 156 16.91 23.82 18.74
CA GLY A 156 18.29 23.41 18.49
C GLY A 156 19.07 23.26 19.80
N ASN A 157 19.81 22.15 19.96
CA ASN A 157 20.64 21.91 21.15
C ASN A 157 21.89 22.79 21.26
N THR A 158 22.16 23.65 20.29
CA THR A 158 23.30 24.59 20.29
C THR A 158 22.79 26.00 20.13
N PRO A 159 22.95 26.87 21.16
CA PRO A 159 22.57 28.26 21.05
C PRO A 159 23.41 28.98 20.00
N THR A 160 22.80 29.46 18.93
CA THR A 160 23.43 30.39 18.01
C THR A 160 23.00 31.79 18.44
N PRO A 161 23.92 32.72 18.69
CA PRO A 161 23.59 34.09 19.07
C PRO A 161 22.66 34.73 18.03
N GLY A 162 21.51 35.30 18.50
CA GLY A 162 20.53 35.93 17.63
C GLY A 162 19.41 35.03 17.14
N PHE A 163 19.43 33.71 17.42
CA PHE A 163 18.38 32.78 17.03
C PHE A 163 17.28 32.67 18.11
N ASP A 164 16.01 32.78 17.69
CA ASP A 164 14.86 32.61 18.59
C ASP A 164 14.42 31.14 18.64
N TYR A 165 14.94 30.40 19.61
CA TYR A 165 14.64 28.97 19.82
C TYR A 165 13.22 28.68 20.27
N THR A 166 12.41 29.70 20.51
CA THR A 166 11.01 29.52 20.91
C THR A 166 10.09 29.35 19.71
N LYS A 167 10.57 29.69 18.51
CA LYS A 167 9.81 29.57 17.27
C LYS A 167 10.33 28.45 16.39
N PRO A 168 9.45 27.67 15.73
CA PRO A 168 9.90 26.73 14.73
C PRO A 168 10.48 27.46 13.53
N TRP A 169 11.57 26.94 12.98
CA TRP A 169 12.17 27.47 11.75
C TRP A 169 12.21 26.38 10.66
N ILE A 170 12.17 26.81 9.40
CA ILE A 170 12.22 25.93 8.24
C ILE A 170 13.66 25.52 7.98
N THR A 171 13.90 24.20 7.88
CA THR A 171 15.19 23.62 7.49
C THR A 171 15.26 23.27 6.03
N GLY A 172 14.11 23.14 5.38
CA GLY A 172 14.03 22.87 3.95
C GLY A 172 12.60 22.84 3.44
N VAL A 173 12.48 23.09 2.14
CA VAL A 173 11.22 23.03 1.39
C VAL A 173 11.42 22.09 0.20
N SER A 174 10.45 21.25 -0.10
CA SER A 174 10.50 20.37 -1.27
C SER A 174 9.21 20.43 -2.07
N LEU A 175 9.40 20.48 -3.38
CA LEU A 175 8.39 20.32 -4.42
C LEU A 175 8.63 18.95 -5.04
N GLU A 176 7.60 18.14 -5.17
CA GLU A 176 7.69 16.80 -5.75
C GLU A 176 6.53 16.61 -6.72
N SER A 177 6.86 16.19 -7.95
CA SER A 177 5.91 15.70 -8.93
C SER A 177 6.11 14.20 -9.09
N ASN A 178 5.07 13.44 -8.79
CA ASN A 178 5.03 11.99 -8.87
C ASN A 178 4.05 11.60 -9.99
N LEU A 179 4.57 11.12 -11.10
CA LEU A 179 3.78 10.53 -12.17
C LEU A 179 3.66 9.03 -11.90
N GLU A 180 2.46 8.58 -11.52
CA GLU A 180 2.22 7.19 -11.17
C GLU A 180 1.12 6.57 -12.03
N LYS A 181 1.48 5.50 -12.75
CA LYS A 181 0.56 4.61 -13.45
C LYS A 181 0.44 3.30 -12.70
N ARG A 182 -0.79 2.97 -12.29
CA ARG A 182 -1.11 1.76 -11.53
C ARG A 182 -2.02 0.86 -12.33
N GLN A 183 -1.62 -0.39 -12.52
CA GLN A 183 -2.40 -1.43 -13.20
C GLN A 183 -2.67 -2.56 -12.24
N ARG A 184 -3.92 -3.04 -12.18
CA ARG A 184 -4.33 -4.17 -11.35
C ARG A 184 -5.07 -5.20 -12.19
N PHE A 185 -4.83 -6.45 -11.84
CA PHE A 185 -5.53 -7.59 -12.40
C PHE A 185 -5.89 -8.55 -11.27
N ASN A 186 -7.17 -8.89 -11.18
CA ASN A 186 -7.70 -9.74 -10.14
C ASN A 186 -8.56 -10.85 -10.74
N VAL A 187 -8.39 -12.06 -10.23
CA VAL A 187 -9.24 -13.21 -10.55
C VAL A 187 -9.60 -13.92 -9.27
N ASN A 188 -10.86 -14.27 -9.13
CA ASN A 188 -11.38 -15.02 -7.99
C ASN A 188 -12.30 -16.13 -8.47
N LEU A 189 -12.13 -17.31 -7.90
CA LEU A 189 -13.02 -18.46 -8.08
C LEU A 189 -13.37 -19.00 -6.69
N ASN A 190 -14.64 -18.83 -6.30
CA ASN A 190 -15.19 -19.43 -5.10
C ASN A 190 -16.20 -20.50 -5.49
N MET A 191 -16.13 -21.62 -4.78
CA MET A 191 -17.07 -22.73 -4.93
C MET A 191 -17.55 -23.13 -3.54
N ASP A 192 -18.83 -23.42 -3.42
CA ASP A 192 -19.42 -24.00 -2.22
C ASP A 192 -20.25 -25.23 -2.59
N PHE A 193 -20.13 -26.28 -1.78
CA PHE A 193 -20.90 -27.49 -1.97
C PHE A 193 -21.69 -27.84 -0.71
N ASP A 194 -23.00 -27.89 -0.83
CA ASP A 194 -23.91 -28.30 0.24
C ASP A 194 -23.98 -29.83 0.30
N LEU A 195 -23.44 -30.38 1.39
CA LEU A 195 -23.46 -31.82 1.67
C LEU A 195 -24.76 -32.30 2.31
N GLY A 196 -25.66 -31.37 2.62
CA GLY A 196 -26.90 -31.63 3.36
C GLY A 196 -26.68 -31.68 4.88
N LYS A 197 -27.79 -31.72 5.62
CA LYS A 197 -27.78 -31.70 7.10
C LYS A 197 -27.00 -30.56 7.72
N GLY A 198 -26.94 -29.40 7.03
CA GLY A 198 -26.20 -28.24 7.47
C GLY A 198 -24.67 -28.36 7.32
N SER A 199 -24.18 -29.33 6.57
CA SER A 199 -22.74 -29.49 6.28
C SER A 199 -22.39 -28.89 4.93
N LYS A 200 -21.26 -28.21 4.82
CA LYS A 200 -20.80 -27.52 3.59
C LYS A 200 -19.28 -27.66 3.43
N LEU A 201 -18.87 -27.68 2.18
CA LEU A 201 -17.48 -27.55 1.77
C LEU A 201 -17.32 -26.26 0.96
N LYS A 202 -16.31 -25.45 1.24
CA LYS A 202 -16.00 -24.21 0.52
C LYS A 202 -14.57 -24.23 0.00
N MET A 203 -14.40 -23.82 -1.25
CA MET A 203 -13.09 -23.61 -1.87
C MET A 203 -13.02 -22.15 -2.33
N SER A 204 -11.95 -21.47 -1.96
CA SER A 204 -11.69 -20.09 -2.35
C SER A 204 -10.31 -19.97 -2.98
N ASN A 205 -10.25 -19.39 -4.18
CA ASN A 205 -9.01 -19.12 -4.89
C ASN A 205 -8.99 -17.66 -5.30
N LEU A 206 -7.98 -16.94 -4.87
CA LEU A 206 -7.76 -15.54 -5.19
C LEU A 206 -6.40 -15.37 -5.84
N PHE A 207 -6.38 -14.71 -6.97
CA PHE A 207 -5.19 -14.19 -7.61
C PHE A 207 -5.31 -12.68 -7.75
N SER A 208 -4.27 -11.95 -7.37
CA SER A 208 -4.20 -10.50 -7.49
C SER A 208 -2.81 -10.07 -7.90
N ARG A 209 -2.74 -9.20 -8.90
CA ARG A 209 -1.47 -8.60 -9.35
C ARG A 209 -1.64 -7.10 -9.50
N MET A 210 -0.65 -6.35 -9.02
CA MET A 210 -0.55 -4.89 -9.18
C MET A 210 0.83 -4.53 -9.71
N ASN A 211 0.85 -3.75 -10.78
CA ASN A 211 2.05 -3.13 -11.32
C ASN A 211 1.96 -1.61 -11.05
N ARG A 212 3.07 -1.01 -10.67
CA ARG A 212 3.19 0.42 -10.43
C ARG A 212 4.44 0.94 -11.13
N ASP A 213 4.24 1.88 -12.03
CA ASP A 213 5.31 2.63 -12.69
C ASP A 213 5.29 4.05 -12.14
N ARG A 214 6.43 4.54 -11.66
CA ARG A 214 6.57 5.87 -11.07
C ARG A 214 7.78 6.60 -11.63
N ASP A 215 7.56 7.83 -12.10
CA ASP A 215 8.59 8.84 -12.36
C ASP A 215 8.39 9.96 -11.33
N ILE A 216 9.34 10.09 -10.41
CA ILE A 216 9.25 11.06 -9.31
C ILE A 216 10.35 12.09 -9.53
N ARG A 217 9.96 13.34 -9.63
CA ARG A 217 10.86 14.49 -9.75
C ARG A 217 10.72 15.36 -8.52
N GLN A 218 11.81 15.56 -7.81
CA GLN A 218 11.83 16.34 -6.58
C GLN A 218 12.85 17.47 -6.69
N LYS A 219 12.41 18.66 -6.32
CA LYS A 219 13.26 19.82 -6.08
C LYS A 219 13.21 20.15 -4.61
N ARG A 220 14.38 20.19 -3.96
CA ARG A 220 14.49 20.45 -2.53
C ARG A 220 15.44 21.60 -2.26
N TYR A 221 14.91 22.62 -1.62
CA TYR A 221 15.65 23.72 -1.01
C TYR A 221 16.08 23.32 0.38
N ASP A 222 17.36 23.01 0.53
CA ASP A 222 17.98 22.60 1.79
C ASP A 222 18.66 23.82 2.42
N LEU A 223 17.94 24.53 3.29
CA LEU A 223 18.44 25.75 3.93
C LEU A 223 19.59 25.43 4.86
N GLU A 224 19.46 24.38 5.67
CA GLU A 224 20.49 23.98 6.62
C GLU A 224 21.81 23.57 5.93
N GLY A 225 21.71 22.87 4.81
CA GLY A 225 22.86 22.47 4.00
C GLY A 225 23.28 23.53 2.98
N THR A 226 22.59 24.67 2.88
CA THR A 226 22.83 25.74 1.90
C THR A 226 22.93 25.19 0.47
N ARG A 227 21.93 24.41 0.05
CA ARG A 227 21.94 23.66 -1.22
C ARG A 227 20.57 23.62 -1.87
N LEU A 228 20.59 23.55 -3.19
CA LEU A 228 19.44 23.12 -3.98
C LEU A 228 19.71 21.69 -4.50
N ARG A 229 18.75 20.82 -4.37
CA ARG A 229 18.84 19.42 -4.82
C ARG A 229 17.71 19.14 -5.82
N PHE A 230 18.09 18.52 -6.93
CA PHE A 230 17.17 17.93 -7.89
C PHE A 230 17.36 16.42 -7.81
N GLN A 231 16.27 15.71 -7.63
CA GLN A 231 16.28 14.24 -7.63
C GLN A 231 15.25 13.74 -8.62
N GLN A 232 15.68 12.84 -9.48
CA GLN A 232 14.79 12.04 -10.30
C GLN A 232 14.85 10.60 -9.81
N THR A 233 13.67 9.97 -9.70
CA THR A 233 13.54 8.57 -9.32
C THR A 233 12.62 7.89 -10.32
N ASP A 234 13.15 6.89 -11.02
CA ASP A 234 12.37 5.98 -11.86
C ASP A 234 12.23 4.64 -11.14
N ARG A 235 11.00 4.26 -10.80
CA ARG A 235 10.71 3.06 -10.01
C ARG A 235 9.59 2.25 -10.63
N ASN A 236 9.88 0.98 -10.87
CA ASN A 236 8.88 0.00 -11.25
C ASN A 236 8.71 -1.06 -10.16
N SER A 237 7.48 -1.40 -9.80
CA SER A 237 7.21 -2.43 -8.80
C SER A 237 6.03 -3.31 -9.19
N HIS A 238 6.16 -4.59 -8.89
CA HIS A 238 5.15 -5.61 -9.16
C HIS A 238 4.83 -6.37 -7.87
N ASN A 239 3.56 -6.38 -7.49
CA ASN A 239 3.06 -7.17 -6.37
C ASN A 239 2.12 -8.24 -6.90
N THR A 240 2.31 -9.49 -6.46
CA THR A 240 1.44 -10.61 -6.82
C THR A 240 1.05 -11.36 -5.57
N ASN A 241 -0.25 -11.58 -5.36
CA ASN A 241 -0.80 -12.35 -4.26
C ASN A 241 -1.61 -13.51 -4.80
N ILE A 242 -1.43 -14.69 -4.18
CA ILE A 242 -2.18 -15.90 -4.46
C ILE A 242 -2.66 -16.44 -3.11
N THR A 243 -3.95 -16.70 -3.01
CA THR A 243 -4.55 -17.34 -1.84
C THR A 243 -5.44 -18.48 -2.30
N ASN A 244 -5.17 -19.68 -1.79
CA ASN A 244 -5.95 -20.86 -2.04
C ASN A 244 -6.39 -21.45 -0.70
N MET A 245 -7.66 -21.79 -0.55
CA MET A 245 -8.22 -22.26 0.70
C MET A 245 -9.32 -23.28 0.44
N LEU A 246 -9.34 -24.34 1.24
CA LEU A 246 -10.40 -25.32 1.31
C LEU A 246 -10.88 -25.40 2.76
N GLN A 247 -12.19 -25.22 2.97
CA GLN A 247 -12.82 -25.21 4.29
C GLN A 247 -14.01 -26.17 4.30
N GLY A 248 -14.20 -26.87 5.41
CA GLY A 248 -15.37 -27.72 5.64
C GLY A 248 -16.05 -27.34 6.96
N GLU A 249 -17.37 -27.25 6.93
CA GLU A 249 -18.22 -27.16 8.10
C GLU A 249 -19.13 -28.38 8.12
N PHE A 250 -19.08 -29.17 9.19
CA PHE A 250 -19.82 -30.42 9.31
C PHE A 250 -20.62 -30.43 10.60
N ASN A 251 -21.89 -30.78 10.49
CA ASN A 251 -22.73 -31.02 11.66
C ASN A 251 -22.71 -32.51 12.03
N VAL A 252 -22.07 -32.83 13.14
CA VAL A 252 -21.88 -34.21 13.64
C VAL A 252 -22.40 -34.30 15.07
N LEU A 253 -23.43 -35.12 15.30
CA LEU A 253 -24.02 -35.38 16.64
C LEU A 253 -24.38 -34.08 17.40
N GLY A 254 -24.89 -33.08 16.68
CA GLY A 254 -25.27 -31.79 17.25
C GLY A 254 -24.08 -30.91 17.68
N ALA A 255 -22.87 -31.24 17.24
CA ALA A 255 -21.70 -30.37 17.30
C ALA A 255 -21.36 -29.90 15.89
N THR A 256 -20.75 -28.71 15.77
CA THR A 256 -20.22 -28.17 14.52
C THR A 256 -18.71 -28.39 14.48
N LEU A 257 -18.24 -29.15 13.50
CA LEU A 257 -16.84 -29.33 13.21
C LEU A 257 -16.45 -28.41 12.05
N ASN A 258 -15.54 -27.48 12.29
CA ASN A 258 -14.93 -26.65 11.28
C ASN A 258 -13.49 -27.08 11.07
N LEU A 259 -13.11 -27.32 9.82
CA LEU A 259 -11.75 -27.60 9.47
C LEU A 259 -11.37 -26.90 8.17
N GLY A 260 -10.09 -26.68 7.97
CA GLY A 260 -9.63 -26.08 6.74
C GLY A 260 -8.13 -26.16 6.57
N VAL A 261 -7.73 -26.03 5.32
CA VAL A 261 -6.35 -25.91 4.90
C VAL A 261 -6.23 -24.78 3.91
N GLY A 262 -5.10 -24.09 3.93
CA GLY A 262 -4.89 -23.00 3.01
C GLY A 262 -3.42 -22.68 2.78
N ARG A 263 -3.18 -22.05 1.65
CA ARG A 263 -1.89 -21.50 1.27
C ARG A 263 -2.08 -20.06 0.82
N SER A 264 -1.34 -19.15 1.38
CA SER A 264 -1.22 -17.77 0.89
C SER A 264 0.22 -17.46 0.50
N SER A 265 0.41 -16.72 -0.58
CA SER A 265 1.74 -16.31 -1.03
C SER A 265 1.69 -14.90 -1.60
N SER A 266 2.64 -14.08 -1.20
CA SER A 266 2.89 -12.76 -1.76
C SER A 266 4.29 -12.69 -2.35
N ARG A 267 4.41 -11.99 -3.47
CA ARG A 267 5.68 -11.70 -4.12
C ARG A 267 5.71 -10.23 -4.52
N THR A 268 6.66 -9.50 -3.96
CA THR A 268 6.95 -8.11 -4.30
C THR A 268 8.29 -8.07 -5.05
N ARG A 269 8.31 -7.43 -6.21
CA ARG A 269 9.52 -7.24 -7.02
C ARG A 269 9.62 -5.77 -7.40
N THR A 270 10.75 -5.18 -7.12
CA THR A 270 11.15 -3.87 -7.62
C THR A 270 12.42 -4.09 -8.46
N PRO A 271 12.26 -4.39 -9.77
CA PRO A 271 13.40 -4.73 -10.62
C PRO A 271 14.34 -3.56 -10.81
N TYR A 272 13.82 -2.33 -10.72
CA TYR A 272 14.62 -1.12 -10.66
C TYR A 272 13.95 -0.05 -9.81
N ASP A 273 14.79 0.68 -9.10
CA ASP A 273 14.52 1.90 -8.35
C ASP A 273 15.77 2.74 -8.52
N HIS A 274 15.79 3.51 -9.59
CA HIS A 274 16.93 4.29 -10.02
C HIS A 274 16.75 5.74 -9.57
N GLN A 275 17.71 6.25 -8.83
CA GLN A 275 17.68 7.62 -8.32
C GLN A 275 18.95 8.34 -8.78
N MET A 276 18.77 9.54 -9.31
CA MET A 276 19.84 10.45 -9.64
C MET A 276 19.60 11.75 -8.90
N GLN A 277 20.62 12.25 -8.19
CA GLN A 277 20.56 13.49 -7.44
C GLN A 277 21.63 14.46 -7.94
N PHE A 278 21.16 15.62 -8.37
CA PHE A 278 22.01 16.76 -8.72
C PHE A 278 21.97 17.80 -7.61
N ARG A 279 23.06 18.54 -7.46
CA ARG A 279 23.18 19.61 -6.45
C ARG A 279 23.72 20.89 -7.05
N LEU A 280 23.24 21.99 -6.48
CA LEU A 280 23.80 23.32 -6.60
C LEU A 280 24.14 23.79 -5.19
N ASN A 281 25.39 24.19 -4.96
CA ASN A 281 25.84 24.74 -3.68
C ASN A 281 25.64 26.26 -3.64
N ALA A 282 25.31 26.78 -2.44
CA ALA A 282 25.13 28.21 -2.17
C ALA A 282 24.17 28.93 -3.14
N PRO A 283 23.00 28.38 -3.46
CA PRO A 283 22.09 29.01 -4.43
C PRO A 283 21.31 30.22 -3.89
N PHE A 284 21.34 30.45 -2.58
CA PHE A 284 20.49 31.45 -1.94
C PHE A 284 21.09 32.86 -2.05
N THR A 285 20.24 33.81 -2.44
CA THR A 285 20.61 35.23 -2.59
C THR A 285 20.32 36.05 -1.34
N ALA A 286 19.60 35.49 -0.37
CA ALA A 286 19.26 36.10 0.89
C ALA A 286 19.89 35.37 2.06
N ASP A 287 19.94 36.00 3.22
CA ASP A 287 20.39 35.38 4.45
C ASP A 287 19.52 34.18 4.82
N ILE A 288 20.15 33.03 5.06
CA ILE A 288 19.50 31.76 5.38
C ILE A 288 18.67 31.89 6.66
N ASP A 289 19.18 32.58 7.68
CA ASP A 289 18.48 32.74 8.94
C ASP A 289 17.17 33.54 8.73
N ALA A 290 17.22 34.59 7.94
CA ALA A 290 16.03 35.36 7.59
C ALA A 290 15.04 34.53 6.75
N LEU A 291 15.52 33.69 5.81
CA LEU A 291 14.71 32.80 4.99
C LEU A 291 14.02 31.70 5.82
N SER A 292 14.67 31.21 6.86
CA SER A 292 14.16 30.12 7.70
C SER A 292 12.86 30.47 8.45
N TYR A 293 12.55 31.75 8.57
CA TYR A 293 11.31 32.25 9.19
C TYR A 293 10.27 32.76 8.18
N GLN A 294 10.57 32.70 6.89
CA GLN A 294 9.62 33.07 5.85
C GLN A 294 8.59 31.96 5.60
N PRO A 295 7.40 32.28 5.09
CA PRO A 295 6.48 31.26 4.60
C PRO A 295 7.14 30.35 3.57
N PRO A 296 6.91 29.00 3.63
CA PRO A 296 7.60 28.02 2.78
C PRO A 296 7.50 28.30 1.29
N TYR A 297 6.36 28.82 0.81
CA TYR A 297 6.15 29.13 -0.61
C TYR A 297 7.04 30.29 -1.10
N LEU A 298 7.45 31.20 -0.22
CA LEU A 298 8.37 32.27 -0.58
C LEU A 298 9.81 31.74 -0.75
N ILE A 299 10.21 30.73 0.01
CA ILE A 299 11.51 30.09 -0.12
C ILE A 299 11.65 29.42 -1.48
N ALA A 300 10.55 28.79 -1.95
CA ALA A 300 10.50 28.15 -3.27
C ALA A 300 10.37 29.18 -4.43
N ASN A 301 10.31 30.48 -4.14
CA ASN A 301 10.21 31.52 -5.16
C ASN A 301 11.63 31.87 -5.69
N SER A 302 11.75 31.99 -7.01
CA SER A 302 13.01 32.28 -7.72
C SER A 302 13.74 33.55 -7.29
N LYS A 303 13.05 34.47 -6.58
CA LYS A 303 13.66 35.71 -6.06
C LYS A 303 14.79 35.46 -5.03
N PHE A 304 14.75 34.34 -4.35
CA PHE A 304 15.72 34.00 -3.29
C PHE A 304 16.73 32.96 -3.70
N VAL A 305 16.66 32.47 -4.93
CA VAL A 305 17.48 31.35 -5.41
C VAL A 305 18.04 31.68 -6.80
N LYS A 306 19.34 31.54 -6.98
CA LYS A 306 19.99 31.59 -8.29
C LYS A 306 19.95 30.19 -8.90
N GLU A 307 19.05 29.98 -9.86
CA GLU A 307 18.85 28.70 -10.54
C GLU A 307 19.29 28.72 -12.02
N ASP A 308 19.62 29.88 -12.53
CA ASP A 308 19.68 30.13 -13.98
C ASP A 308 20.94 29.57 -14.66
N ASP A 309 21.97 29.24 -13.87
CA ASP A 309 23.22 28.70 -14.40
C ASP A 309 23.29 27.18 -14.22
N LEU A 310 22.88 26.45 -15.26
CA LEU A 310 22.86 25.00 -15.26
C LEU A 310 24.27 24.39 -15.19
N THR A 311 25.33 25.16 -15.53
CA THR A 311 26.71 24.67 -15.50
C THR A 311 27.24 24.47 -14.08
N GLN A 312 26.60 25.09 -13.09
CA GLN A 312 26.98 24.98 -11.68
C GLN A 312 26.35 23.75 -10.98
N TYR A 313 25.45 23.04 -11.64
CA TYR A 313 24.90 21.80 -11.11
C TYR A 313 25.82 20.63 -11.39
N TYR A 314 25.96 19.75 -10.42
CA TYR A 314 26.75 18.54 -10.57
C TYR A 314 25.96 17.33 -10.10
N LEU A 315 26.22 16.18 -10.76
CA LEU A 315 25.68 14.90 -10.33
C LEU A 315 26.36 14.51 -9.02
N TYR A 316 25.59 14.54 -7.94
CA TYR A 316 26.11 14.23 -6.61
C TYR A 316 26.04 12.73 -6.32
N GLU A 317 24.92 12.08 -6.63
CA GLU A 317 24.70 10.69 -6.26
C GLU A 317 23.84 10.00 -7.31
N ALA A 318 24.21 8.78 -7.67
CA ALA A 318 23.42 7.86 -8.45
C ALA A 318 23.21 6.56 -7.64
N ILE A 319 21.96 6.12 -7.47
CA ILE A 319 21.57 4.94 -6.70
C ILE A 319 20.74 4.02 -7.60
N PHE A 320 21.08 2.74 -7.60
CA PHE A 320 20.37 1.70 -8.33
C PHE A 320 20.00 0.59 -7.33
N ASN A 321 18.73 0.54 -6.95
CA ASN A 321 18.22 -0.48 -6.04
C ASN A 321 17.43 -1.52 -6.82
N THR A 322 17.54 -2.76 -6.39
CA THR A 322 16.62 -3.84 -6.75
C THR A 322 16.15 -4.53 -5.47
N GLU A 323 14.90 -4.94 -5.46
CA GLU A 323 14.30 -5.61 -4.31
C GLU A 323 13.42 -6.76 -4.76
N PHE A 324 13.55 -7.87 -4.07
CA PHE A 324 12.70 -9.04 -4.23
C PHE A 324 12.30 -9.57 -2.86
N ALA A 325 11.02 -9.48 -2.53
CA ALA A 325 10.44 -10.03 -1.31
C ALA A 325 9.43 -11.13 -1.66
N LYS A 326 9.47 -12.22 -0.93
CA LYS A 326 8.51 -13.32 -1.03
C LYS A 326 8.08 -13.74 0.36
N GLU A 327 6.79 -13.93 0.53
CA GLU A 327 6.21 -14.53 1.74
C GLU A 327 5.28 -15.66 1.32
N THR A 328 5.34 -16.80 2.00
CA THR A 328 4.44 -17.93 1.81
C THR A 328 4.02 -18.44 3.17
N GLU A 329 2.72 -18.64 3.36
CA GLU A 329 2.15 -19.21 4.57
C GLU A 329 1.26 -20.41 4.22
N TYR A 330 1.43 -21.49 4.95
CA TYR A 330 0.55 -22.66 4.96
C TYR A 330 -0.17 -22.68 6.31
N SER A 331 -1.47 -22.91 6.28
CA SER A 331 -2.31 -23.00 7.47
C SER A 331 -3.20 -24.24 7.41
N ALA A 332 -3.40 -24.85 8.57
CA ALA A 332 -4.40 -25.89 8.78
C ALA A 332 -5.07 -25.65 10.13
N TRP A 333 -6.37 -25.81 10.22
CA TRP A 333 -7.11 -25.65 11.48
C TRP A 333 -8.24 -26.65 11.59
N LEU A 334 -8.62 -26.92 12.83
CA LEU A 334 -9.73 -27.78 13.20
C LEU A 334 -10.34 -27.25 14.49
N ASP A 335 -11.64 -26.98 14.45
CA ASP A 335 -12.42 -26.51 15.59
C ASP A 335 -13.69 -27.35 15.76
N LEU A 336 -13.96 -27.83 16.97
CA LEU A 336 -15.18 -28.50 17.34
C LEU A 336 -15.95 -27.60 18.32
N LYS A 337 -17.18 -27.22 17.95
CA LYS A 337 -18.09 -26.41 18.77
C LYS A 337 -19.32 -27.22 19.14
N LYS A 338 -19.57 -27.46 20.42
CA LYS A 338 -20.73 -28.14 20.96
C LYS A 338 -21.58 -27.17 21.75
N PRO A 339 -22.81 -26.81 21.30
CA PRO A 339 -23.76 -26.06 22.13
C PRO A 339 -24.29 -26.92 23.24
N PHE A 340 -24.61 -26.29 24.37
CA PHE A 340 -25.32 -26.90 25.51
C PHE A 340 -26.36 -25.93 26.07
N SER A 341 -27.40 -26.50 26.68
CA SER A 341 -28.46 -25.76 27.31
C SER A 341 -28.80 -26.44 28.64
N PHE A 342 -28.79 -25.65 29.72
CA PHE A 342 -29.22 -26.10 31.05
C PHE A 342 -30.49 -25.34 31.42
N GLY A 343 -31.66 -26.01 31.30
CA GLY A 343 -32.96 -25.39 31.48
C GLY A 343 -33.22 -24.26 30.50
N GLU A 344 -34.12 -23.34 30.84
CA GLU A 344 -34.50 -22.21 29.97
C GLU A 344 -33.56 -20.99 30.10
N LYS A 345 -32.71 -20.96 31.13
CA LYS A 345 -31.95 -19.73 31.49
C LYS A 345 -30.47 -19.76 31.15
N VAL A 346 -29.89 -20.92 30.91
CA VAL A 346 -28.44 -21.04 30.69
C VAL A 346 -28.19 -21.72 29.34
N ASN A 347 -27.81 -20.93 28.36
CA ASN A 347 -27.38 -21.40 27.05
C ASN A 347 -25.90 -21.05 26.86
N GLY A 348 -25.13 -21.99 26.34
CA GLY A 348 -23.72 -21.78 26.09
C GLY A 348 -23.17 -22.75 25.05
N TYR A 349 -21.89 -22.68 24.84
CA TYR A 349 -21.17 -23.65 24.01
C TYR A 349 -19.76 -23.90 24.55
N ILE A 350 -19.25 -25.07 24.26
CA ILE A 350 -17.84 -25.42 24.43
C ILE A 350 -17.20 -25.47 23.05
N LYS A 351 -16.08 -24.80 22.87
CA LYS A 351 -15.30 -24.83 21.63
C LYS A 351 -13.88 -25.30 21.96
N ILE A 352 -13.42 -26.33 21.27
CA ILE A 352 -12.07 -26.89 21.35
C ILE A 352 -11.51 -26.91 19.94
N GLY A 353 -10.27 -26.52 19.76
CA GLY A 353 -9.65 -26.51 18.44
C GLY A 353 -8.15 -26.33 18.48
N GLY A 354 -7.56 -26.41 17.30
CA GLY A 354 -6.16 -26.17 17.07
C GLY A 354 -5.89 -25.63 15.70
N LYS A 355 -4.85 -24.82 15.59
CA LYS A 355 -4.37 -24.25 14.33
C LYS A 355 -2.87 -24.48 14.20
N PHE A 356 -2.48 -25.00 13.04
CA PHE A 356 -1.09 -25.06 12.61
C PHE A 356 -0.84 -24.00 11.56
N ARG A 357 0.30 -23.33 11.64
CA ARG A 357 0.72 -22.34 10.68
C ARG A 357 2.22 -22.37 10.49
N GLN A 358 2.64 -22.42 9.23
CA GLN A 358 4.04 -22.34 8.84
C GLN A 358 4.20 -21.16 7.87
N LYS A 359 5.04 -20.21 8.23
CA LYS A 359 5.32 -19.00 7.44
C LYS A 359 6.80 -18.95 7.11
N GLU A 360 7.07 -18.71 5.83
CA GLU A 360 8.42 -18.46 5.30
C GLU A 360 8.44 -17.10 4.62
N ARG A 361 9.49 -16.33 4.88
CA ARG A 361 9.70 -15.03 4.26
C ARG A 361 11.15 -14.87 3.87
N SER A 362 11.37 -14.41 2.63
CA SER A 362 12.69 -14.03 2.13
C SER A 362 12.66 -12.59 1.61
N LEU A 363 13.77 -11.88 1.79
CA LEU A 363 14.01 -10.56 1.25
C LEU A 363 15.43 -10.52 0.67
N GLU A 364 15.50 -10.24 -0.62
CA GLU A 364 16.76 -10.04 -1.34
C GLU A 364 16.79 -8.59 -1.82
N THR A 365 17.86 -7.88 -1.48
CA THR A 365 18.07 -6.50 -1.89
C THR A 365 19.46 -6.35 -2.46
N ALA A 366 19.58 -5.61 -3.56
CA ALA A 366 20.87 -5.18 -4.07
C ALA A 366 20.85 -3.68 -4.25
N ARG A 367 21.90 -3.03 -3.78
CA ARG A 367 22.10 -1.59 -3.92
C ARG A 367 23.45 -1.33 -4.53
N ARG A 368 23.48 -0.61 -5.64
CA ARG A 368 24.68 -0.04 -6.22
C ARG A 368 24.54 1.47 -6.14
N TYR A 369 25.56 2.13 -5.69
CA TYR A 369 25.56 3.58 -5.65
C TYR A 369 26.94 4.13 -6.01
N ARG A 370 26.96 5.31 -6.58
CA ARG A 370 28.15 6.11 -6.79
C ARG A 370 27.86 7.53 -6.29
N ARG A 371 28.77 8.05 -5.51
CA ARG A 371 28.79 9.44 -5.09
C ARG A 371 29.97 10.13 -5.78
N MET A 372 29.71 11.29 -6.34
CA MET A 372 30.78 12.12 -6.89
C MET A 372 31.27 13.05 -5.81
N ASP A 373 32.57 13.01 -5.53
CA ASP A 373 33.19 13.94 -4.62
C ASP A 373 33.75 15.10 -5.43
N LEU A 374 33.36 16.33 -5.08
CA LEU A 374 33.81 17.55 -5.74
C LEU A 374 35.31 17.83 -5.53
N SER A 375 35.98 17.18 -4.55
CA SER A 375 37.41 17.33 -4.30
C SER A 375 38.28 16.83 -5.45
N GLU A 376 37.72 16.03 -6.37
CA GLU A 376 38.44 15.44 -7.51
C GLU A 376 38.24 16.19 -8.85
N GLY A 377 37.64 17.37 -8.84
CA GLY A 377 37.50 18.21 -10.05
C GLY A 377 36.69 17.57 -11.18
N ALA A 378 35.64 16.85 -10.85
CA ALA A 378 34.75 16.26 -11.85
C ALA A 378 33.97 17.36 -12.58
N ASP A 379 34.24 17.55 -13.86
CA ASP A 379 33.42 18.39 -14.71
C ASP A 379 31.97 17.92 -14.71
N PRO A 380 30.98 18.81 -14.58
CA PRO A 380 29.58 18.44 -14.63
C PRO A 380 29.23 17.95 -16.05
N VAL A 381 29.03 16.64 -16.20
CA VAL A 381 28.68 16.04 -17.50
C VAL A 381 27.15 16.17 -17.67
N PHE A 382 26.68 17.34 -18.06
CA PHE A 382 25.28 17.58 -18.41
C PHE A 382 24.97 17.47 -19.91
N GLU A 383 25.98 17.41 -20.76
CA GLU A 383 25.83 17.51 -22.21
C GLU A 383 24.97 16.43 -22.88
N ASN A 384 24.68 15.31 -22.18
CA ASN A 384 23.94 14.18 -22.76
C ASN A 384 22.73 13.72 -21.94
N MET A 385 22.14 14.56 -21.08
CA MET A 385 20.95 14.23 -20.32
C MET A 385 19.83 15.25 -20.54
N PRO A 386 19.22 15.29 -21.74
CA PRO A 386 18.24 16.34 -22.09
C PRO A 386 16.98 16.33 -21.21
N ASP A 387 16.63 15.20 -20.58
CA ASP A 387 15.42 15.06 -19.78
C ASP A 387 15.61 15.36 -18.28
N LEU A 388 16.84 15.67 -17.85
CA LEU A 388 17.19 15.90 -16.44
C LEU A 388 17.57 17.36 -16.15
N THR A 389 17.24 18.27 -17.01
CA THR A 389 17.50 19.70 -16.77
C THR A 389 16.54 20.27 -15.75
N PRO A 390 16.96 21.25 -14.91
CA PRO A 390 16.06 21.95 -13.98
C PRO A 390 14.82 22.53 -14.64
N SER A 391 14.87 22.87 -15.92
CA SER A 391 13.73 23.34 -16.70
C SER A 391 12.64 22.28 -16.94
N SER A 392 12.96 20.97 -16.81
CA SER A 392 11.96 19.91 -16.87
C SER A 392 11.11 19.80 -15.60
N PHE A 393 11.56 20.38 -14.48
CA PHE A 393 10.78 20.53 -13.26
C PHE A 393 9.87 21.75 -13.42
N LYS A 394 8.76 21.58 -14.12
CA LYS A 394 7.75 22.65 -14.25
C LYS A 394 7.20 22.98 -12.88
N ASN A 395 7.46 24.17 -12.42
CA ASN A 395 6.84 24.75 -11.22
C ASN A 395 5.39 25.14 -11.55
N SER A 396 4.51 24.17 -11.81
CA SER A 396 3.10 24.45 -12.06
C SER A 396 2.32 24.93 -10.83
N TYR A 397 2.98 25.04 -9.67
CA TYR A 397 2.37 25.41 -8.39
C TYR A 397 2.74 26.80 -7.87
N ILE A 398 3.60 27.54 -8.53
CA ILE A 398 4.08 28.85 -8.02
C ILE A 398 3.44 30.02 -8.74
N ASP A 399 2.55 29.78 -9.68
CA ASP A 399 1.66 30.82 -10.23
C ASP A 399 0.36 30.89 -9.43
N ILE A 400 0.45 31.26 -8.16
CA ILE A 400 -0.66 31.74 -7.34
C ILE A 400 -0.33 33.15 -6.85
#